data_0e25b83928c18f5380a18648951da20a
#
_entry.id   0e25b83928c18f5380a18648951da20a
#
_cell.length_a   1.000
_cell.length_b   1.000
_cell.length_c   1.000
_cell.angle_alpha   90.00
_cell.angle_beta   90.00
_cell.angle_gamma   90.00
#
_symmetry.space_group_name_H-M   'P 1'
#
loop_
_entity.id
_entity.type
_entity.pdbx_description
1 polymer ?
#
loop_
_entity_poly.entity_id
_entity_poly.type
_entity_poly.pdbx_seq_one_letter_code
_entity_poly.pdbx_strand_id
1 'polypeptide(L)'
;MDAVSKPNNILATEYCKAIIALNSTMIPDPIQRSGDYNAETIDAENPSATAVRRLILENTSWIGFIPKAAQKTLQDAAAHHIDAGERAILAKLRTMRDDEFEAIPFGSEGLWRKLMKNARTFSTLSDIIDATKSKRYTRTRINRMIMCAFLGLTTEDLNSPAPYVRVLALNDSGRKVLVAARKTGLFPNLGDRIDHPYQEIENRCNNLYGLFAVHTPDAPNQKARHYFQE
;
A
#
# COMPACT_ATOMS: atom_id res chain seq x y z
N MET A 1 17.96 -10.65 -22.26
CA MET A 1 16.68 -9.92 -22.00
C MET A 1 16.04 -10.23 -20.63
N ASP A 2 16.52 -11.21 -19.88
CA ASP A 2 15.88 -11.59 -18.60
C ASP A 2 16.12 -10.64 -17.41
N ALA A 3 17.19 -9.86 -17.44
CA ALA A 3 17.51 -8.98 -16.30
C ALA A 3 16.45 -7.91 -16.04
N VAL A 4 15.81 -7.38 -17.08
CA VAL A 4 14.82 -6.29 -16.97
C VAL A 4 13.42 -6.79 -16.58
N SER A 5 13.17 -8.10 -16.65
CA SER A 5 11.86 -8.69 -16.35
C SER A 5 11.62 -8.91 -14.85
N LYS A 6 12.67 -8.89 -14.03
CA LYS A 6 12.55 -9.08 -12.58
C LYS A 6 11.97 -7.85 -11.89
N PRO A 7 11.05 -7.99 -10.90
CA PRO A 7 10.35 -6.88 -10.29
C PRO A 7 11.25 -5.75 -9.74
N ASN A 8 12.34 -6.10 -9.06
CA ASN A 8 13.27 -5.10 -8.52
C ASN A 8 14.03 -4.35 -9.63
N ASN A 9 14.35 -5.04 -10.74
CA ASN A 9 15.05 -4.42 -11.86
C ASN A 9 14.13 -3.49 -12.66
N ILE A 10 12.83 -3.83 -12.77
CA ILE A 10 11.81 -2.92 -13.32
C ILE A 10 11.75 -1.65 -12.48
N LEU A 11 11.66 -1.78 -11.15
CA LEU A 11 11.61 -0.64 -10.25
C LEU A 11 12.89 0.23 -10.35
N ALA A 12 14.06 -0.38 -10.34
CA ALA A 12 15.33 0.33 -10.51
C ALA A 12 15.39 1.08 -11.86
N THR A 13 14.88 0.46 -12.94
CA THR A 13 14.81 1.11 -14.25
C THR A 13 13.89 2.32 -14.22
N GLU A 14 12.72 2.25 -13.56
CA GLU A 14 11.81 3.39 -13.43
C GLU A 14 12.41 4.53 -12.59
N TYR A 15 13.18 4.22 -11.56
CA TYR A 15 13.94 5.25 -10.82
C TYR A 15 15.00 5.93 -11.71
N CYS A 16 15.76 5.18 -12.50
CA CYS A 16 16.71 5.76 -13.43
C CYS A 16 16.02 6.66 -14.48
N LYS A 17 14.88 6.24 -15.02
CA LYS A 17 14.07 7.07 -15.92
C LYS A 17 13.61 8.37 -15.25
N ALA A 18 13.15 8.31 -14.00
CA ALA A 18 12.72 9.49 -13.26
C ALA A 18 13.88 10.47 -13.01
N ILE A 19 15.06 9.96 -12.64
CA ILE A 19 16.27 10.76 -12.47
C ILE A 19 16.59 11.53 -13.77
N ILE A 20 16.56 10.85 -14.91
CA ILE A 20 16.82 11.46 -16.21
C ILE A 20 15.73 12.48 -16.56
N ALA A 21 14.47 12.13 -16.42
CA ALA A 21 13.34 13.00 -16.78
C ALA A 21 13.29 14.29 -15.95
N LEU A 22 13.74 14.22 -14.69
CA LEU A 22 13.78 15.36 -13.77
C LEU A 22 15.08 16.14 -13.82
N ASN A 23 16.04 15.77 -14.70
CA ASN A 23 17.38 16.32 -14.74
C ASN A 23 18.03 16.35 -13.33
N SER A 24 17.81 15.31 -12.55
CA SER A 24 18.30 15.21 -11.18
C SER A 24 19.79 14.89 -11.14
N THR A 25 20.49 15.45 -10.16
CA THR A 25 21.90 15.14 -9.88
C THR A 25 22.09 13.87 -9.04
N MET A 26 21.01 13.17 -8.69
CA MET A 26 21.08 11.92 -7.94
C MET A 26 21.79 10.84 -8.72
N ILE A 27 22.68 10.12 -8.06
CA ILE A 27 23.43 8.99 -8.63
C ILE A 27 22.75 7.70 -8.16
N PRO A 28 22.32 6.79 -9.09
CA PRO A 28 21.79 5.49 -8.70
C PRO A 28 22.86 4.63 -8.00
N ASP A 29 22.53 4.08 -6.85
CA ASP A 29 23.38 3.15 -6.11
C ASP A 29 22.67 1.79 -5.98
N PRO A 30 22.82 0.88 -6.96
CA PRO A 30 22.14 -0.40 -6.95
C PRO A 30 22.83 -1.40 -6.02
N ILE A 31 22.07 -1.96 -5.08
CA ILE A 31 22.50 -3.05 -4.22
C ILE A 31 21.98 -4.36 -4.79
N GLN A 32 22.91 -5.29 -5.05
CA GLN A 32 22.54 -6.62 -5.55
C GLN A 32 21.80 -7.39 -4.45
N ARG A 33 20.58 -7.81 -4.77
CA ARG A 33 19.81 -8.69 -3.88
C ARG A 33 20.22 -10.15 -4.08
N SER A 34 20.55 -10.83 -2.99
CA SER A 34 20.64 -12.29 -2.95
C SER A 34 19.27 -12.91 -2.66
N GLY A 35 18.94 -14.03 -3.29
CA GLY A 35 17.71 -14.78 -3.07
C GLY A 35 16.52 -14.40 -3.96
N ASP A 36 15.47 -15.23 -3.92
CA ASP A 36 14.24 -15.02 -4.69
C ASP A 36 13.31 -14.03 -3.97
N TYR A 37 12.79 -13.04 -4.73
CA TYR A 37 11.87 -12.02 -4.21
C TYR A 37 10.56 -12.61 -3.64
N ASN A 38 10.07 -13.68 -4.27
CA ASN A 38 8.81 -14.33 -3.91
C ASN A 38 9.02 -15.66 -3.19
N ALA A 39 10.23 -15.96 -2.69
CA ALA A 39 10.45 -17.20 -1.96
C ALA A 39 9.46 -17.34 -0.81
N GLU A 40 8.69 -18.43 -0.81
CA GLU A 40 7.76 -18.80 0.26
C GLU A 40 8.49 -19.51 1.41
N THR A 41 9.64 -20.10 1.10
CA THR A 41 10.55 -20.70 2.11
C THR A 41 11.46 -19.64 2.69
N ILE A 42 11.73 -19.73 3.99
CA ILE A 42 12.61 -18.77 4.64
C ILE A 42 14.06 -19.06 4.32
N ASP A 43 14.75 -18.04 3.82
CA ASP A 43 16.20 -17.98 3.78
C ASP A 43 16.66 -17.24 5.05
N ALA A 44 17.49 -17.87 5.86
CA ALA A 44 17.92 -17.31 7.13
C ALA A 44 18.78 -16.05 6.99
N GLU A 45 19.52 -15.93 5.90
CA GLU A 45 20.38 -14.76 5.65
C GLU A 45 19.63 -13.62 4.97
N ASN A 46 18.70 -13.96 4.05
CA ASN A 46 17.96 -12.98 3.26
C ASN A 46 16.46 -13.32 3.16
N PRO A 47 15.72 -13.23 4.28
CA PRO A 47 14.32 -13.63 4.31
C PRO A 47 13.47 -12.76 3.39
N SER A 48 12.63 -13.38 2.57
CA SER A 48 11.65 -12.63 1.79
C SER A 48 10.56 -12.07 2.70
N ALA A 49 10.02 -10.88 2.38
CA ALA A 49 8.88 -10.32 3.10
C ALA A 49 7.65 -11.23 3.03
N THR A 50 7.49 -12.01 1.97
CA THR A 50 6.41 -13.00 1.81
C THR A 50 6.54 -14.12 2.82
N ALA A 51 7.74 -14.70 2.95
CA ALA A 51 7.99 -15.76 3.92
C ALA A 51 7.81 -15.26 5.38
N VAL A 52 8.32 -14.06 5.71
CA VAL A 52 8.15 -13.49 7.06
C VAL A 52 6.68 -13.24 7.38
N ARG A 53 5.89 -12.64 6.46
CA ARG A 53 4.45 -12.44 6.67
C ARG A 53 3.71 -13.75 6.90
N ARG A 54 4.07 -14.80 6.18
CA ARG A 54 3.49 -16.13 6.38
C ARG A 54 3.75 -16.65 7.78
N LEU A 55 4.99 -16.55 8.29
CA LEU A 55 5.31 -16.95 9.68
C LEU A 55 4.52 -16.15 10.72
N ILE A 56 4.33 -14.84 10.51
CA ILE A 56 3.50 -13.99 11.38
C ILE A 56 2.04 -14.48 11.39
N LEU A 57 1.46 -14.77 10.23
CA LEU A 57 0.08 -15.25 10.11
C LEU A 57 -0.11 -16.64 10.71
N GLU A 58 0.89 -17.53 10.57
CA GLU A 58 0.91 -18.87 11.13
C GLU A 58 1.27 -18.89 12.63
N ASN A 59 1.53 -17.72 13.21
CA ASN A 59 1.98 -17.55 14.60
C ASN A 59 3.21 -18.42 14.97
N THR A 60 4.12 -18.56 14.01
CA THR A 60 5.36 -19.30 14.16
C THR A 60 6.54 -18.38 14.48
N SER A 61 7.74 -18.93 14.71
CA SER A 61 8.92 -18.13 15.11
C SER A 61 9.42 -17.23 13.97
N TRP A 62 9.00 -15.99 13.94
CA TRP A 62 9.37 -14.97 12.95
C TRP A 62 10.34 -13.89 13.46
N ILE A 63 10.51 -13.80 14.78
CA ILE A 63 11.24 -12.71 15.46
C ILE A 63 12.68 -12.58 14.98
N GLY A 64 13.36 -13.69 14.72
CA GLY A 64 14.76 -13.72 14.26
C GLY A 64 14.98 -13.13 12.86
N PHE A 65 13.91 -12.94 12.08
CA PHE A 65 13.98 -12.51 10.68
C PHE A 65 13.66 -11.02 10.47
N ILE A 66 13.48 -10.27 11.56
CA ILE A 66 13.22 -8.83 11.49
C ILE A 66 14.19 -8.05 12.39
N PRO A 67 14.46 -6.77 12.08
CA PRO A 67 15.32 -5.93 12.90
C PRO A 67 14.84 -5.84 14.35
N LYS A 68 15.75 -5.90 15.31
CA LYS A 68 15.42 -5.84 16.75
C LYS A 68 14.53 -4.64 17.10
N ALA A 69 14.78 -3.48 16.49
CA ALA A 69 13.98 -2.25 16.71
C ALA A 69 12.50 -2.40 16.34
N ALA A 70 12.17 -3.28 15.38
CA ALA A 70 10.80 -3.52 14.93
C ALA A 70 10.08 -4.65 15.69
N GLN A 71 10.81 -5.50 16.42
CA GLN A 71 10.27 -6.72 17.04
C GLN A 71 9.11 -6.40 18.00
N LYS A 72 9.33 -5.49 18.95
CA LYS A 72 8.31 -5.13 19.93
C LYS A 72 7.07 -4.53 19.28
N THR A 73 7.25 -3.63 18.32
CA THR A 73 6.12 -3.01 17.60
C THR A 73 5.27 -4.04 16.87
N LEU A 74 5.92 -5.03 16.23
CA LEU A 74 5.19 -6.09 15.51
C LEU A 74 4.57 -7.14 16.45
N GLN A 75 5.15 -7.38 17.63
CA GLN A 75 4.54 -8.25 18.64
C GLN A 75 3.26 -7.65 19.22
N ASP A 76 3.24 -6.33 19.41
CA ASP A 76 2.11 -5.61 19.99
C ASP A 76 1.05 -5.23 18.91
N ALA A 77 1.40 -5.37 17.64
CA ALA A 77 0.50 -5.03 16.53
C ALA A 77 -0.48 -6.16 16.21
N ALA A 78 -1.73 -5.79 15.93
CA ALA A 78 -2.69 -6.72 15.37
C ALA A 78 -2.28 -7.13 13.95
N ALA A 79 -2.28 -8.43 13.65
CA ALA A 79 -2.06 -8.89 12.29
C ALA A 79 -3.24 -8.47 11.40
N HIS A 80 -2.91 -7.88 10.23
CA HIS A 80 -3.89 -7.48 9.23
C HIS A 80 -3.78 -8.41 8.03
N HIS A 81 -4.90 -8.94 7.60
CA HIS A 81 -4.98 -9.81 6.43
C HIS A 81 -6.23 -9.51 5.60
N ILE A 82 -6.12 -9.62 4.28
CA ILE A 82 -7.21 -9.28 3.36
C ILE A 82 -8.45 -10.13 3.60
N ASP A 83 -8.28 -11.38 4.02
CA ASP A 83 -9.41 -12.30 4.27
C ASP A 83 -10.27 -11.83 5.45
N ALA A 84 -9.68 -11.16 6.45
CA ALA A 84 -10.46 -10.58 7.55
C ALA A 84 -11.42 -9.49 7.06
N GLY A 85 -11.02 -8.72 6.03
CA GLY A 85 -11.82 -7.67 5.41
C GLY A 85 -12.67 -8.13 4.23
N GLU A 86 -12.64 -9.42 3.85
CA GLU A 86 -13.30 -9.93 2.64
C GLU A 86 -14.78 -9.53 2.57
N ARG A 87 -15.52 -9.72 3.66
CA ARG A 87 -16.96 -9.40 3.71
C ARG A 87 -17.23 -7.91 3.48
N ALA A 88 -16.38 -7.04 3.99
CA ALA A 88 -16.50 -5.59 3.78
C ALA A 88 -16.25 -5.22 2.31
N ILE A 89 -15.24 -5.82 1.69
CA ILE A 89 -14.97 -5.65 0.25
C ILE A 89 -16.15 -6.17 -0.58
N LEU A 90 -16.65 -7.37 -0.29
CA LEU A 90 -17.80 -7.96 -1.00
C LEU A 90 -19.06 -7.10 -0.84
N ALA A 91 -19.34 -6.58 0.35
CA ALA A 91 -20.46 -5.70 0.60
C ALA A 91 -20.36 -4.45 -0.27
N LYS A 92 -19.19 -3.79 -0.32
CA LYS A 92 -18.96 -2.65 -1.20
C LYS A 92 -19.18 -3.00 -2.67
N LEU A 93 -18.53 -4.04 -3.18
CA LEU A 93 -18.62 -4.43 -4.59
C LEU A 93 -20.05 -4.81 -5.00
N ARG A 94 -20.82 -5.46 -4.13
CA ARG A 94 -22.19 -5.89 -4.44
C ARG A 94 -23.22 -4.76 -4.39
N THR A 95 -22.93 -3.69 -3.66
CA THR A 95 -23.80 -2.52 -3.53
C THR A 95 -23.49 -1.43 -4.55
N MET A 96 -22.36 -1.52 -5.24
CA MET A 96 -21.99 -0.55 -6.28
C MET A 96 -22.90 -0.63 -7.50
N ARG A 97 -23.24 0.55 -8.03
CA ARG A 97 -23.94 0.71 -9.29
C ARG A 97 -22.99 0.52 -10.48
N ASP A 98 -23.55 0.34 -11.67
CA ASP A 98 -22.77 0.12 -12.89
C ASP A 98 -21.87 1.32 -13.24
N ASP A 99 -22.37 2.54 -13.05
CA ASP A 99 -21.62 3.79 -13.25
C ASP A 99 -20.43 3.91 -12.27
N GLU A 100 -20.60 3.46 -11.04
CA GLU A 100 -19.50 3.42 -10.06
C GLU A 100 -18.41 2.41 -10.47
N PHE A 101 -18.80 1.25 -11.03
CA PHE A 101 -17.83 0.29 -11.56
C PHE A 101 -17.06 0.85 -12.75
N GLU A 102 -17.72 1.57 -13.65
CA GLU A 102 -17.09 2.19 -14.82
C GLU A 102 -16.06 3.25 -14.42
N ALA A 103 -16.33 3.98 -13.35
CA ALA A 103 -15.45 5.02 -12.82
C ALA A 103 -14.23 4.49 -12.05
N ILE A 104 -14.16 3.18 -11.74
CA ILE A 104 -13.03 2.63 -10.96
C ILE A 104 -11.71 2.83 -11.71
N PRO A 105 -10.67 3.38 -11.07
CA PRO A 105 -9.32 3.43 -11.64
C PRO A 105 -8.84 2.04 -12.09
N PHE A 106 -8.03 2.00 -13.15
CA PHE A 106 -7.50 0.77 -13.77
C PHE A 106 -8.53 -0.12 -14.48
N GLY A 107 -9.83 0.26 -14.48
CA GLY A 107 -10.94 -0.52 -15.05
C GLY A 107 -11.11 -0.43 -16.57
N SER A 108 -10.22 0.30 -17.29
CA SER A 108 -10.31 0.51 -18.74
C SER A 108 -10.40 -0.79 -19.54
N GLU A 109 -10.75 -0.66 -20.83
CA GLU A 109 -10.81 -1.77 -21.80
C GLU A 109 -11.86 -2.85 -21.46
N GLY A 110 -12.90 -2.48 -20.71
CA GLY A 110 -13.98 -3.38 -20.32
C GLY A 110 -13.67 -4.27 -19.11
N LEU A 111 -12.52 -4.09 -18.45
CA LEU A 111 -12.17 -4.84 -17.24
C LEU A 111 -13.18 -4.60 -16.12
N TRP A 112 -13.67 -3.37 -15.97
CA TRP A 112 -14.68 -3.05 -14.97
C TRP A 112 -15.97 -3.87 -15.15
N ARG A 113 -16.44 -4.10 -16.39
CA ARG A 113 -17.63 -4.92 -16.66
C ARG A 113 -17.41 -6.37 -16.24
N LYS A 114 -16.20 -6.90 -16.50
CA LYS A 114 -15.86 -8.27 -16.12
C LYS A 114 -15.78 -8.39 -14.60
N LEU A 115 -15.17 -7.43 -13.90
CA LEU A 115 -15.14 -7.41 -12.44
C LEU A 115 -16.54 -7.31 -11.83
N MET A 116 -17.37 -6.40 -12.33
CA MET A 116 -18.76 -6.22 -11.90
C MET A 116 -19.58 -7.52 -12.02
N LYS A 117 -19.53 -8.16 -13.20
CA LYS A 117 -20.21 -9.43 -13.41
C LYS A 117 -19.76 -10.49 -12.39
N ASN A 118 -18.46 -10.64 -12.20
CA ASN A 118 -17.90 -11.63 -11.30
C ASN A 118 -18.18 -11.32 -9.83
N ALA A 119 -18.15 -10.05 -9.42
CA ALA A 119 -18.51 -9.61 -8.08
C ALA A 119 -19.97 -9.94 -7.71
N ARG A 120 -20.87 -9.95 -8.71
CA ARG A 120 -22.28 -10.31 -8.54
C ARG A 120 -22.55 -11.82 -8.68
N THR A 121 -21.55 -12.59 -9.14
CA THR A 121 -21.70 -14.03 -9.40
C THR A 121 -21.05 -14.89 -8.33
N PHE A 122 -19.82 -14.55 -7.93
CA PHE A 122 -19.03 -15.37 -7.01
C PHE A 122 -19.16 -14.90 -5.56
N SER A 123 -18.91 -15.82 -4.63
CA SER A 123 -19.09 -15.59 -3.20
C SER A 123 -17.81 -15.26 -2.45
N THR A 124 -16.64 -15.52 -3.04
CA THR A 124 -15.35 -15.22 -2.44
C THR A 124 -14.55 -14.22 -3.27
N LEU A 125 -13.69 -13.44 -2.62
CA LEU A 125 -12.81 -12.49 -3.30
C LEU A 125 -11.80 -13.21 -4.21
N SER A 126 -11.30 -14.37 -3.80
CA SER A 126 -10.40 -15.19 -4.61
C SER A 126 -11.03 -15.61 -5.91
N ASP A 127 -12.26 -16.16 -5.87
CA ASP A 127 -12.97 -16.59 -7.08
C ASP A 127 -13.28 -15.41 -8.02
N ILE A 128 -13.66 -14.26 -7.47
CA ILE A 128 -13.87 -13.03 -8.24
C ILE A 128 -12.59 -12.63 -8.98
N ILE A 129 -11.46 -12.63 -8.30
CA ILE A 129 -10.17 -12.26 -8.88
C ILE A 129 -9.78 -13.28 -9.97
N ASP A 130 -9.85 -14.57 -9.68
CA ASP A 130 -9.43 -15.62 -10.60
C ASP A 130 -10.31 -15.68 -11.84
N ALA A 131 -11.63 -15.52 -11.70
CA ALA A 131 -12.55 -15.40 -12.83
C ALA A 131 -12.34 -14.11 -13.65
N THR A 132 -11.86 -13.03 -13.02
CA THR A 132 -11.61 -11.77 -13.70
C THR A 132 -10.27 -11.76 -14.42
N LYS A 133 -9.26 -12.48 -13.89
CA LYS A 133 -7.92 -12.60 -14.44
C LYS A 133 -7.92 -13.13 -15.87
N SER A 134 -6.97 -12.68 -16.67
CA SER A 134 -6.69 -13.19 -18.01
C SER A 134 -5.24 -12.86 -18.39
N LYS A 135 -4.78 -13.33 -19.57
CA LYS A 135 -3.46 -12.93 -20.12
C LYS A 135 -3.33 -11.39 -20.24
N ARG A 136 -4.42 -10.71 -20.57
CA ARG A 136 -4.47 -9.24 -20.71
C ARG A 136 -4.56 -8.51 -19.37
N TYR A 137 -5.23 -9.11 -18.38
CA TYR A 137 -5.53 -8.47 -17.09
C TYR A 137 -4.83 -9.23 -15.97
N THR A 138 -3.76 -8.64 -15.44
CA THR A 138 -2.97 -9.23 -14.37
C THR A 138 -3.71 -9.21 -13.04
N ARG A 139 -3.43 -10.18 -12.16
CA ARG A 139 -3.95 -10.21 -10.78
C ARG A 139 -3.68 -8.90 -10.03
N THR A 140 -2.48 -8.34 -10.20
CA THR A 140 -2.09 -7.07 -9.54
C THR A 140 -2.96 -5.89 -9.97
N ARG A 141 -3.32 -5.80 -11.26
CA ARG A 141 -4.23 -4.76 -11.76
C ARG A 141 -5.62 -4.90 -11.17
N ILE A 142 -6.13 -6.14 -11.09
CA ILE A 142 -7.44 -6.43 -10.51
C ILE A 142 -7.47 -6.11 -9.03
N ASN A 143 -6.43 -6.48 -8.28
CA ASN A 143 -6.31 -6.17 -6.85
C ASN A 143 -6.32 -4.65 -6.61
N ARG A 144 -5.57 -3.87 -7.40
CA ARG A 144 -5.60 -2.40 -7.32
C ARG A 144 -6.99 -1.85 -7.59
N MET A 145 -7.65 -2.36 -8.59
CA MET A 145 -9.01 -1.95 -8.95
C MET A 145 -10.01 -2.20 -7.83
N ILE A 146 -9.97 -3.39 -7.23
CA ILE A 146 -10.81 -3.76 -6.08
C ILE A 146 -10.52 -2.85 -4.88
N MET A 147 -9.25 -2.58 -4.59
CA MET A 147 -8.89 -1.69 -3.48
C MET A 147 -9.30 -0.24 -3.75
N CYS A 148 -9.17 0.27 -4.97
CA CYS A 148 -9.70 1.59 -5.32
C CYS A 148 -11.21 1.67 -5.13
N ALA A 149 -11.95 0.65 -5.55
CA ALA A 149 -13.39 0.55 -5.34
C ALA A 149 -13.75 0.54 -3.84
N PHE A 150 -13.04 -0.28 -3.06
CA PHE A 150 -13.26 -0.40 -1.62
C PHE A 150 -12.97 0.89 -0.86
N LEU A 151 -11.84 1.53 -1.17
CA LEU A 151 -11.40 2.79 -0.54
C LEU A 151 -12.14 4.01 -1.11
N GLY A 152 -12.90 3.86 -2.19
CA GLY A 152 -13.59 4.97 -2.86
C GLY A 152 -12.62 5.96 -3.49
N LEU A 153 -11.51 5.47 -4.07
CA LEU A 153 -10.53 6.29 -4.79
C LEU A 153 -10.93 6.47 -6.24
N THR A 154 -10.75 7.68 -6.74
CA THR A 154 -11.01 8.06 -8.13
C THR A 154 -9.71 8.14 -8.94
N THR A 155 -9.84 8.24 -10.26
CA THR A 155 -8.69 8.48 -11.13
C THR A 155 -8.04 9.84 -10.85
N GLU A 156 -8.83 10.84 -10.45
CA GLU A 156 -8.35 12.17 -10.09
C GLU A 156 -7.49 12.11 -8.82
N ASP A 157 -7.95 11.38 -7.78
CA ASP A 157 -7.19 11.17 -6.54
C ASP A 157 -5.82 10.56 -6.81
N LEU A 158 -5.74 9.60 -7.76
CA LEU A 158 -4.50 8.91 -8.09
C LEU A 158 -3.53 9.74 -8.94
N ASN A 159 -4.03 10.68 -9.74
CA ASN A 159 -3.23 11.51 -10.62
C ASN A 159 -2.87 12.87 -10.02
N SER A 160 -3.51 13.25 -8.94
CA SER A 160 -3.21 14.50 -8.24
C SER A 160 -1.86 14.41 -7.53
N PRO A 161 -1.02 15.47 -7.57
CA PRO A 161 0.20 15.50 -6.78
C PRO A 161 -0.14 15.47 -5.29
N ALA A 162 0.76 14.90 -4.48
CA ALA A 162 0.59 14.88 -3.03
C ALA A 162 0.53 16.33 -2.49
N PRO A 163 -0.57 16.73 -1.83
CA PRO A 163 -0.77 18.11 -1.42
C PRO A 163 0.09 18.51 -0.21
N TYR A 164 0.58 17.54 0.54
CA TYR A 164 1.41 17.74 1.71
C TYR A 164 2.29 16.52 1.99
N VAL A 165 3.31 16.72 2.82
CA VAL A 165 4.21 15.66 3.28
C VAL A 165 3.94 15.38 4.76
N ARG A 166 3.61 14.14 5.09
CA ARG A 166 3.47 13.70 6.48
C ARG A 166 4.82 13.19 7.00
N VAL A 167 5.39 13.90 7.97
CA VAL A 167 6.61 13.46 8.64
C VAL A 167 6.27 12.41 9.68
N LEU A 168 6.83 11.21 9.56
CA LEU A 168 6.56 10.09 10.48
C LEU A 168 7.54 10.05 11.65
N ALA A 169 8.82 10.36 11.39
CA ALA A 169 9.88 10.41 12.39
C ALA A 169 10.96 11.39 11.97
N LEU A 170 11.65 11.98 12.91
CA LEU A 170 12.80 12.88 12.64
C LEU A 170 13.78 12.84 13.82
N ASN A 171 15.03 13.11 13.51
CA ASN A 171 16.11 13.39 14.46
C ASN A 171 16.42 14.90 14.47
N ASP A 172 17.41 15.33 15.24
CA ASP A 172 17.77 16.75 15.34
C ASP A 172 18.16 17.38 13.99
N SER A 173 18.85 16.66 13.13
CA SER A 173 19.17 17.11 11.78
C SER A 173 17.91 17.26 10.93
N GLY A 174 17.01 16.28 10.99
CA GLY A 174 15.71 16.33 10.31
C GLY A 174 14.85 17.50 10.82
N ARG A 175 14.92 17.82 12.11
CA ARG A 175 14.23 18.99 12.68
C ARG A 175 14.67 20.31 12.04
N LYS A 176 15.99 20.49 11.83
CA LYS A 176 16.53 21.68 11.14
C LYS A 176 16.03 21.78 9.69
N VAL A 177 16.01 20.63 8.98
CA VAL A 177 15.47 20.55 7.61
C VAL A 177 13.99 20.89 7.60
N LEU A 178 13.20 20.34 8.53
CA LEU A 178 11.77 20.60 8.61
C LEU A 178 11.46 22.09 8.86
N VAL A 179 12.21 22.75 9.76
CA VAL A 179 12.08 24.18 10.01
C VAL A 179 12.34 25.01 8.74
N ALA A 180 13.36 24.66 7.97
CA ALA A 180 13.65 25.33 6.71
C ALA A 180 12.56 25.07 5.64
N ALA A 181 12.05 23.83 5.58
CA ALA A 181 11.07 23.40 4.59
C ALA A 181 9.64 23.92 4.89
N ARG A 182 9.32 24.32 6.11
CA ARG A 182 7.99 24.87 6.49
C ARG A 182 7.54 26.04 5.60
N LYS A 183 8.47 26.84 5.13
CA LYS A 183 8.17 27.98 4.23
C LYS A 183 7.58 27.55 2.89
N THR A 184 7.68 26.28 2.51
CA THR A 184 7.14 25.76 1.25
C THR A 184 5.63 25.50 1.30
N GLY A 185 5.01 25.47 2.50
CA GLY A 185 3.61 25.10 2.69
C GLY A 185 3.31 23.59 2.56
N LEU A 186 4.31 22.78 2.17
CA LEU A 186 4.15 21.33 1.96
C LEU A 186 4.18 20.53 3.27
N PHE A 187 4.65 21.13 4.34
CA PHE A 187 4.78 20.47 5.64
C PHE A 187 3.83 21.14 6.66
N PRO A 188 2.73 20.50 7.00
CA PRO A 188 1.85 20.98 8.07
C PRO A 188 2.59 20.97 9.41
N ASN A 189 2.18 21.84 10.32
CA ASN A 189 2.73 21.82 11.69
C ASN A 189 2.40 20.50 12.39
N LEU A 190 3.27 20.10 13.31
CA LEU A 190 3.05 18.96 14.19
C LEU A 190 1.75 19.14 14.98
N GLY A 191 0.77 18.27 14.75
CA GLY A 191 -0.50 18.31 15.46
C GLY A 191 -1.58 19.20 14.85
N ASP A 192 -1.28 19.96 13.79
CA ASP A 192 -2.30 20.73 13.09
C ASP A 192 -3.25 19.82 12.31
N ARG A 193 -4.51 20.20 12.29
CA ARG A 193 -5.45 19.65 11.34
C ARG A 193 -5.08 20.14 9.95
N ILE A 194 -4.90 19.22 9.02
CA ILE A 194 -4.68 19.57 7.63
C ILE A 194 -6.05 19.87 7.02
N ASP A 195 -6.28 21.11 6.61
CA ASP A 195 -7.51 21.51 5.93
C ASP A 195 -7.36 21.29 4.42
N HIS A 196 -7.44 20.01 4.03
CA HIS A 196 -7.36 19.60 2.63
C HIS A 196 -8.22 18.36 2.40
N PRO A 197 -8.98 18.26 1.28
CA PRO A 197 -9.83 17.08 0.98
C PRO A 197 -9.08 15.75 1.01
N TYR A 198 -7.81 15.74 0.69
CA TYR A 198 -6.96 14.56 0.74
C TYR A 198 -6.83 13.96 2.15
N GLN A 199 -6.95 14.79 3.20
CA GLN A 199 -6.98 14.29 4.57
C GLN A 199 -8.20 13.42 4.85
N GLU A 200 -9.34 13.74 4.25
CA GLU A 200 -10.55 12.93 4.38
C GLU A 200 -10.36 11.55 3.71
N ILE A 201 -9.66 11.51 2.57
CA ILE A 201 -9.29 10.26 1.91
C ILE A 201 -8.38 9.43 2.82
N GLU A 202 -7.32 10.02 3.39
CA GLU A 202 -6.42 9.31 4.31
C GLU A 202 -7.18 8.79 5.54
N ASN A 203 -8.05 9.60 6.11
CA ASN A 203 -8.85 9.23 7.27
C ASN A 203 -9.77 8.05 6.95
N ARG A 204 -10.44 8.09 5.81
CA ARG A 204 -11.29 7.00 5.32
C ARG A 204 -10.46 5.72 5.11
N CYS A 205 -9.31 5.83 4.45
CA CYS A 205 -8.42 4.70 4.23
C CYS A 205 -7.95 4.07 5.55
N ASN A 206 -7.56 4.88 6.53
CA ASN A 206 -7.13 4.40 7.85
C ASN A 206 -8.27 3.70 8.60
N ASN A 207 -9.48 4.26 8.57
CA ASN A 207 -10.65 3.66 9.21
C ASN A 207 -11.00 2.30 8.57
N LEU A 208 -10.96 2.22 7.25
CA LEU A 208 -11.22 0.99 6.51
C LEU A 208 -10.11 -0.05 6.70
N TYR A 209 -8.85 0.39 6.88
CA TYR A 209 -7.72 -0.51 7.13
C TYR A 209 -7.90 -1.32 8.42
N GLY A 210 -8.52 -0.74 9.45
CA GLY A 210 -8.85 -1.45 10.69
C GLY A 210 -9.73 -2.69 10.48
N LEU A 211 -10.54 -2.73 9.42
CA LEU A 211 -11.39 -3.88 9.09
C LEU A 211 -10.62 -5.12 8.64
N PHE A 212 -9.34 -4.98 8.33
CA PHE A 212 -8.46 -6.10 7.96
C PHE A 212 -7.76 -6.73 9.18
N ALA A 213 -7.95 -6.19 10.38
CA ALA A 213 -7.48 -6.82 11.60
C ALA A 213 -8.39 -8.01 11.98
N VAL A 214 -7.81 -9.06 12.59
CA VAL A 214 -8.57 -10.21 13.10
C VAL A 214 -9.62 -9.77 14.12
N HIS A 215 -9.27 -8.79 14.96
CA HIS A 215 -10.20 -8.10 15.85
C HIS A 215 -10.22 -6.63 15.43
N THR A 216 -11.36 -6.15 14.96
CA THR A 216 -11.50 -4.76 14.52
C THR A 216 -11.18 -3.81 15.68
N PRO A 217 -10.11 -3.02 15.61
CA PRO A 217 -9.80 -2.03 16.63
C PRO A 217 -10.79 -0.86 16.54
N ASP A 218 -10.84 -0.07 17.60
CA ASP A 218 -11.49 1.25 17.54
C ASP A 218 -10.87 2.08 16.41
N ALA A 219 -11.67 2.94 15.79
CA ALA A 219 -11.19 3.81 14.74
C ALA A 219 -9.96 4.60 15.22
N PRO A 220 -8.85 4.59 14.48
CA PRO A 220 -7.60 5.19 14.96
C PRO A 220 -7.80 6.67 15.22
N ASN A 221 -7.35 7.12 16.41
CA ASN A 221 -7.37 8.53 16.76
C ASN A 221 -6.39 9.26 15.82
N GLN A 222 -6.92 10.08 14.92
CA GLN A 222 -6.25 10.59 13.72
C GLN A 222 -5.23 11.71 13.99
N LYS A 223 -4.80 11.89 15.24
CA LYS A 223 -3.70 12.80 15.54
C LYS A 223 -2.42 12.23 14.96
N ALA A 224 -1.81 12.96 14.04
CA ALA A 224 -0.48 12.65 13.53
C ALA A 224 0.47 12.49 14.72
N ARG A 225 0.95 11.26 14.97
CA ARG A 225 1.97 11.00 16.00
C ARG A 225 3.31 11.13 15.31
N HIS A 226 4.06 12.15 15.71
CA HIS A 226 5.46 12.28 15.30
C HIS A 226 6.33 11.65 16.39
N TYR A 227 7.24 10.78 15.98
CA TYR A 227 8.18 10.14 16.88
C TYR A 227 9.51 10.91 16.79
N PHE A 228 9.99 11.41 17.94
CA PHE A 228 11.36 11.86 18.08
C PHE A 228 12.21 10.63 18.44
N GLN A 229 13.27 10.37 17.67
CA GLN A 229 14.32 9.45 18.06
C GLN A 229 15.48 10.28 18.60
N GLU A 230 15.79 10.10 19.90
CA GLU A 230 17.00 10.65 20.52
C GLU A 230 18.26 10.00 19.96
#